data_2e40599f76322b471207a5e54a9f8561
#
_entry.id   2e40599f76322b471207a5e54a9f8561
#
_cell.length_a   1.000
_cell.length_b   1.000
_cell.length_c   1.000
_cell.angle_alpha   90.00
_cell.angle_beta   90.00
_cell.angle_gamma   90.00
#
_symmetry.space_group_name_H-M   'P 1'
#
loop_
_entity.id
_entity.type
_entity.pdbx_description
1 polymer ?
#
loop_
_entity_poly.entity_id
_entity_poly.type
_entity_poly.pdbx_seq_one_letter_code
_entity_poly.pdbx_strand_id
1 'polypeptide(L)'
;MQHLMKKKLRWLILPAVLLSLTAGTAVYTADYYHADETALKALESDGTVKVSETDYGWYFDGPSDDTAMVFYPGAKVEETAYAPFMHKLASEGIDACLVSMPLRLGVLDVYKAGNVILEYGYDHWYIAGHSLGGTCAGYYAAKHPEQLDGIILLASYTTKNLDENLPALLVYGSNDGVLSMKRYTKYLKNVCSAASEHVIQGGNHCQFGSYGFQKGDGKAEITPQEQIEETVRVIREFISENSR
;
A
#
# COMPACT_ATOMS: atom_id res chain seq x y z
N MET A 1 -49.18 28.92 -3.03
CA MET A 1 -48.59 28.36 -4.26
C MET A 1 -47.06 28.18 -4.16
N GLN A 2 -46.28 29.18 -3.77
CA GLN A 2 -44.82 29.09 -3.65
C GLN A 2 -44.33 28.03 -2.64
N HIS A 3 -45.03 27.79 -1.54
CA HIS A 3 -44.60 26.79 -0.52
C HIS A 3 -44.77 25.33 -0.98
N LEU A 4 -45.80 25.06 -1.78
CA LEU A 4 -46.01 23.73 -2.39
C LEU A 4 -45.02 23.46 -3.52
N MET A 5 -44.61 24.47 -4.28
CA MET A 5 -43.56 24.33 -5.30
C MET A 5 -42.20 24.04 -4.67
N LYS A 6 -41.81 24.69 -3.57
CA LYS A 6 -40.58 24.42 -2.82
C LYS A 6 -40.55 23.00 -2.22
N LYS A 7 -41.70 22.49 -1.74
CA LYS A 7 -41.79 21.10 -1.28
C LYS A 7 -41.62 20.11 -2.44
N LYS A 8 -42.29 20.27 -3.55
CA LYS A 8 -42.17 19.39 -4.72
C LYS A 8 -40.76 19.40 -5.29
N LEU A 9 -40.08 20.57 -5.33
CA LEU A 9 -38.71 20.69 -5.80
C LEU A 9 -37.72 19.90 -4.89
N ARG A 10 -37.91 19.95 -3.57
CA ARG A 10 -37.08 19.16 -2.62
C ARG A 10 -37.21 17.64 -2.83
N TRP A 11 -38.40 17.15 -3.18
CA TRP A 11 -38.66 15.75 -3.45
C TRP A 11 -38.04 15.27 -4.75
N LEU A 12 -37.69 16.15 -5.68
CA LEU A 12 -36.99 15.84 -6.93
C LEU A 12 -35.46 15.98 -6.79
N ILE A 13 -35.01 16.92 -5.94
CA ILE A 13 -33.57 17.16 -5.73
C ILE A 13 -32.90 15.96 -5.01
N LEU A 14 -33.54 15.41 -3.98
CA LEU A 14 -32.96 14.34 -3.20
C LEU A 14 -32.67 13.07 -4.03
N PRO A 15 -33.63 12.53 -4.82
CA PRO A 15 -33.34 11.38 -5.70
C PRO A 15 -32.34 11.73 -6.81
N ALA A 16 -32.33 12.95 -7.33
CA ALA A 16 -31.34 13.37 -8.34
C ALA A 16 -29.92 13.41 -7.76
N VAL A 17 -29.74 13.91 -6.54
CA VAL A 17 -28.45 13.88 -5.82
C VAL A 17 -28.04 12.45 -5.51
N LEU A 18 -28.95 11.61 -5.03
CA LEU A 18 -28.68 10.18 -4.80
C LEU A 18 -28.26 9.48 -6.09
N LEU A 19 -28.95 9.70 -7.19
CA LEU A 19 -28.63 9.12 -8.49
C LEU A 19 -27.25 9.60 -8.99
N SER A 20 -26.94 10.87 -8.80
CA SER A 20 -25.62 11.42 -9.16
C SER A 20 -24.50 10.83 -8.31
N LEU A 21 -24.73 10.66 -7.02
CA LEU A 21 -23.77 10.02 -6.10
C LEU A 21 -23.56 8.55 -6.46
N THR A 22 -24.63 7.80 -6.71
CA THR A 22 -24.51 6.38 -7.10
C THR A 22 -23.82 6.22 -8.45
N ALA A 23 -24.16 7.06 -9.44
CA ALA A 23 -23.49 7.04 -10.74
C ALA A 23 -22.00 7.43 -10.61
N GLY A 24 -21.69 8.46 -9.82
CA GLY A 24 -20.31 8.86 -9.54
C GLY A 24 -19.50 7.77 -8.85
N THR A 25 -20.10 7.09 -7.86
CA THR A 25 -19.47 5.95 -7.19
C THR A 25 -19.27 4.78 -8.15
N ALA A 26 -20.25 4.46 -8.98
CA ALA A 26 -20.14 3.39 -9.98
C ALA A 26 -19.02 3.66 -11.00
N VAL A 27 -18.92 4.89 -11.51
CA VAL A 27 -17.81 5.29 -12.40
C VAL A 27 -16.47 5.18 -11.68
N TYR A 28 -16.39 5.67 -10.44
CA TYR A 28 -15.18 5.60 -9.64
C TYR A 28 -14.72 4.15 -9.41
N THR A 29 -15.65 3.27 -9.04
CA THR A 29 -15.34 1.85 -8.74
C THR A 29 -15.01 1.03 -9.99
N ALA A 30 -15.49 1.44 -11.16
CA ALA A 30 -15.18 0.80 -12.44
C ALA A 30 -13.86 1.25 -13.06
N ASP A 31 -13.36 2.45 -12.69
CA ASP A 31 -12.13 3.03 -13.22
C ASP A 31 -10.97 2.84 -12.23
N TYR A 32 -10.23 1.72 -12.34
CA TYR A 32 -9.07 1.39 -11.52
C TYR A 32 -8.05 0.57 -12.32
N TYR A 33 -6.84 0.46 -11.78
CA TYR A 33 -5.77 -0.35 -12.36
C TYR A 33 -5.93 -1.81 -11.93
N HIS A 34 -6.09 -2.69 -12.92
CA HIS A 34 -6.28 -4.13 -12.73
C HIS A 34 -4.95 -4.86 -12.57
N ALA A 35 -4.94 -5.92 -11.79
CA ALA A 35 -3.86 -6.88 -11.76
C ALA A 35 -3.65 -7.52 -13.14
N ASP A 36 -2.41 -7.64 -13.58
CA ASP A 36 -2.06 -8.33 -14.81
C ASP A 36 -1.89 -9.85 -14.59
N GLU A 37 -1.60 -10.57 -15.67
CA GLU A 37 -1.42 -12.03 -15.63
C GLU A 37 -0.27 -12.46 -14.70
N THR A 38 0.79 -11.66 -14.59
CA THR A 38 1.91 -11.91 -13.68
C THR A 38 1.47 -11.84 -12.22
N ALA A 39 0.65 -10.83 -11.91
CA ALA A 39 0.08 -10.68 -10.59
C ALA A 39 -0.85 -11.83 -10.21
N LEU A 40 -1.74 -12.23 -11.11
CA LEU A 40 -2.69 -13.33 -10.88
C LEU A 40 -1.97 -14.66 -10.69
N LYS A 41 -0.89 -14.92 -11.44
CA LYS A 41 -0.07 -16.12 -11.28
C LYS A 41 0.65 -16.16 -9.93
N ALA A 42 1.05 -15.02 -9.39
CA ALA A 42 1.73 -14.96 -8.09
C ALA A 42 0.80 -15.20 -6.89
N LEU A 43 -0.51 -15.36 -7.13
CA LEU A 43 -1.47 -15.83 -6.12
C LEU A 43 -1.50 -17.37 -6.00
N GLU A 44 -0.82 -18.08 -6.89
CA GLU A 44 -0.71 -19.52 -6.81
C GLU A 44 0.37 -19.89 -5.76
N SER A 45 0.02 -20.80 -4.85
CA SER A 45 1.01 -21.38 -3.92
C SER A 45 2.04 -22.20 -4.67
N ASP A 46 3.29 -22.19 -4.19
CA ASP A 46 4.36 -23.02 -4.72
C ASP A 46 5.02 -23.89 -3.62
N GLY A 47 6.23 -24.38 -3.85
CA GLY A 47 6.96 -25.20 -2.88
C GLY A 47 7.56 -24.40 -1.73
N THR A 48 7.54 -23.07 -1.77
CA THR A 48 8.18 -22.16 -0.81
C THR A 48 7.17 -21.26 -0.10
N VAL A 49 6.18 -20.75 -0.84
CA VAL A 49 5.17 -19.81 -0.31
C VAL A 49 3.79 -20.41 -0.47
N LYS A 50 3.05 -20.47 0.63
CA LYS A 50 1.63 -20.80 0.63
C LYS A 50 0.81 -19.52 0.58
N VAL A 51 -0.01 -19.36 -0.44
CA VAL A 51 -0.89 -18.19 -0.60
C VAL A 51 -2.32 -18.56 -0.25
N SER A 52 -3.00 -17.73 0.52
CA SER A 52 -4.39 -17.92 0.89
C SER A 52 -5.16 -16.61 0.94
N GLU A 53 -6.42 -16.64 0.53
CA GLU A 53 -7.36 -15.53 0.75
C GLU A 53 -7.85 -15.55 2.21
N THR A 54 -8.03 -14.36 2.79
CA THR A 54 -8.44 -14.16 4.18
C THR A 54 -9.53 -13.09 4.26
N ASP A 55 -10.14 -12.89 5.42
CA ASP A 55 -11.12 -11.81 5.64
C ASP A 55 -10.53 -10.40 5.50
N TYR A 56 -9.19 -10.28 5.53
CA TYR A 56 -8.49 -9.00 5.41
C TYR A 56 -7.91 -8.75 4.02
N GLY A 57 -7.80 -9.77 3.16
CA GLY A 57 -7.18 -9.76 1.86
C GLY A 57 -6.41 -11.05 1.59
N TRP A 58 -5.12 -10.98 1.30
CA TRP A 58 -4.29 -12.13 0.94
C TRP A 58 -3.14 -12.31 1.92
N TYR A 59 -2.88 -13.56 2.29
CA TYR A 59 -1.78 -13.93 3.15
C TYR A 59 -0.78 -14.80 2.38
N PHE A 60 0.49 -14.43 2.45
CA PHE A 60 1.62 -15.10 1.82
C PHE A 60 2.51 -15.62 2.94
N ASP A 61 2.46 -16.94 3.14
CA ASP A 61 3.10 -17.70 4.20
C ASP A 61 4.39 -18.34 3.63
N GLY A 62 5.54 -17.82 4.02
CA GLY A 62 6.87 -18.23 3.58
C GLY A 62 7.54 -19.18 4.58
N PRO A 63 8.89 -19.35 4.49
CA PRO A 63 9.63 -20.28 5.35
C PRO A 63 9.94 -19.75 6.76
N SER A 64 9.64 -18.49 7.08
CA SER A 64 9.85 -17.91 8.41
C SER A 64 8.52 -17.73 9.13
N ASP A 65 8.53 -17.76 10.46
CA ASP A 65 7.37 -17.67 11.34
C ASP A 65 7.51 -16.60 12.44
N ASP A 66 8.55 -15.75 12.38
CA ASP A 66 8.82 -14.72 13.37
C ASP A 66 8.56 -13.28 12.89
N THR A 67 8.62 -13.04 11.60
CA THR A 67 8.55 -11.69 11.00
C THR A 67 7.46 -11.58 9.92
N ALA A 68 6.58 -10.62 10.07
CA ALA A 68 5.55 -10.36 9.07
C ALA A 68 5.40 -8.87 8.72
N MET A 69 4.84 -8.62 7.56
CA MET A 69 4.55 -7.29 7.02
C MET A 69 3.09 -7.15 6.65
N VAL A 70 2.42 -6.10 7.13
CA VAL A 70 1.12 -5.67 6.60
C VAL A 70 1.35 -4.67 5.48
N PHE A 71 0.80 -4.93 4.30
CA PHE A 71 0.96 -4.07 3.13
C PHE A 71 -0.33 -3.38 2.70
N TYR A 72 -0.28 -2.05 2.59
CA TYR A 72 -1.36 -1.20 2.14
C TYR A 72 -1.20 -0.82 0.65
N PRO A 73 -2.11 -1.27 -0.23
CA PRO A 73 -2.05 -1.00 -1.66
C PRO A 73 -2.26 0.47 -2.02
N GLY A 74 -1.79 0.87 -3.19
CA GLY A 74 -2.02 2.19 -3.76
C GLY A 74 -3.49 2.45 -4.08
N ALA A 75 -3.87 3.73 -4.12
CA ALA A 75 -5.26 4.10 -4.46
C ALA A 75 -5.62 3.69 -5.89
N LYS A 76 -6.84 3.18 -6.07
CA LYS A 76 -7.37 2.76 -7.38
C LYS A 76 -6.53 1.65 -8.05
N VAL A 77 -5.75 0.91 -7.30
CA VAL A 77 -5.04 -0.29 -7.74
C VAL A 77 -5.71 -1.51 -7.11
N GLU A 78 -5.96 -2.53 -7.91
CA GLU A 78 -6.38 -3.84 -7.42
C GLU A 78 -5.29 -4.40 -6.50
N GLU A 79 -5.65 -4.81 -5.31
CA GLU A 79 -4.66 -5.25 -4.31
C GLU A 79 -3.83 -6.42 -4.83
N THR A 80 -4.44 -7.36 -5.55
CA THR A 80 -3.74 -8.50 -6.13
C THR A 80 -2.61 -8.14 -7.09
N ALA A 81 -2.60 -6.90 -7.60
CA ALA A 81 -1.48 -6.38 -8.39
C ALA A 81 -0.13 -6.38 -7.63
N TYR A 82 -0.17 -6.41 -6.31
CA TYR A 82 1.04 -6.48 -5.49
C TYR A 82 1.45 -7.92 -5.14
N ALA A 83 0.73 -8.93 -5.61
CA ALA A 83 1.04 -10.34 -5.32
C ALA A 83 2.48 -10.76 -5.68
N PRO A 84 3.09 -10.35 -6.82
CA PRO A 84 4.48 -10.71 -7.11
C PRO A 84 5.48 -10.18 -6.07
N PHE A 85 5.25 -8.96 -5.58
CA PHE A 85 6.07 -8.37 -4.54
C PHE A 85 5.88 -9.09 -3.19
N MET A 86 4.63 -9.39 -2.79
CA MET A 86 4.32 -10.10 -1.55
C MET A 86 4.86 -11.52 -1.58
N HIS A 87 4.70 -12.23 -2.70
CA HIS A 87 5.21 -13.58 -2.89
C HIS A 87 6.74 -13.62 -2.79
N LYS A 88 7.42 -12.67 -3.46
CA LYS A 88 8.88 -12.56 -3.36
C LYS A 88 9.32 -12.25 -1.94
N LEU A 89 8.64 -11.34 -1.23
CA LEU A 89 8.94 -10.99 0.15
C LEU A 89 8.82 -12.21 1.07
N ALA A 90 7.70 -12.95 0.97
CA ALA A 90 7.46 -14.16 1.75
C ALA A 90 8.51 -15.25 1.45
N SER A 91 8.88 -15.45 0.17
CA SER A 91 9.91 -16.41 -0.21
C SER A 91 11.29 -16.12 0.41
N GLU A 92 11.52 -14.90 0.84
CA GLU A 92 12.75 -14.43 1.48
C GLU A 92 12.65 -14.37 3.02
N GLY A 93 11.58 -14.95 3.60
CA GLY A 93 11.40 -15.08 5.03
C GLY A 93 10.74 -13.89 5.73
N ILE A 94 9.93 -13.11 5.03
CA ILE A 94 9.09 -12.06 5.61
C ILE A 94 7.68 -12.31 5.16
N ASP A 95 6.86 -12.91 6.01
CA ASP A 95 5.48 -13.19 5.67
C ASP A 95 4.70 -11.92 5.37
N ALA A 96 3.76 -11.99 4.44
CA ALA A 96 3.11 -10.78 3.95
C ALA A 96 1.58 -10.87 4.01
N CYS A 97 0.98 -9.88 4.65
CA CYS A 97 -0.47 -9.68 4.68
C CYS A 97 -0.83 -8.51 3.75
N LEU A 98 -1.26 -8.82 2.54
CA LEU A 98 -1.73 -7.85 1.55
C LEU A 98 -3.19 -7.53 1.82
N VAL A 99 -3.49 -6.33 2.31
CA VAL A 99 -4.85 -6.01 2.71
C VAL A 99 -5.72 -5.48 1.57
N SER A 100 -6.97 -5.94 1.52
CA SER A 100 -8.01 -5.37 0.64
C SER A 100 -8.62 -4.13 1.28
N MET A 101 -8.63 -3.01 0.57
CA MET A 101 -9.18 -1.76 1.07
C MET A 101 -10.56 -1.46 0.46
N PRO A 102 -11.54 -0.97 1.25
CA PRO A 102 -12.85 -0.59 0.73
C PRO A 102 -12.69 0.40 -0.44
N LEU A 103 -13.35 0.12 -1.55
CA LEU A 103 -13.28 0.91 -2.78
C LEU A 103 -11.86 1.18 -3.29
N ARG A 104 -10.88 0.34 -2.93
CA ARG A 104 -9.44 0.52 -3.22
C ARG A 104 -8.87 1.84 -2.70
N LEU A 105 -9.36 2.28 -1.52
CA LEU A 105 -8.93 3.51 -0.85
C LEU A 105 -8.56 3.22 0.61
N GLY A 106 -7.28 3.21 0.91
CA GLY A 106 -6.75 3.00 2.27
C GLY A 106 -7.28 3.99 3.31
N VAL A 107 -7.68 5.19 2.90
CA VAL A 107 -8.26 6.21 3.80
C VAL A 107 -9.61 5.79 4.42
N LEU A 108 -10.29 4.79 3.84
CA LEU A 108 -11.59 4.29 4.34
C LEU A 108 -11.42 3.23 5.43
N ASP A 109 -10.20 2.64 5.57
CA ASP A 109 -9.93 1.63 6.59
C ASP A 109 -8.44 1.66 7.01
N VAL A 110 -8.00 2.80 7.52
CA VAL A 110 -6.59 3.01 7.91
C VAL A 110 -6.14 2.14 9.08
N TYR A 111 -7.08 1.57 9.84
CA TYR A 111 -6.80 0.74 11.02
C TYR A 111 -6.83 -0.77 10.75
N LYS A 112 -6.96 -1.19 9.49
CA LYS A 112 -7.04 -2.62 9.12
C LYS A 112 -5.81 -3.41 9.60
N ALA A 113 -4.62 -2.81 9.62
CA ALA A 113 -3.41 -3.46 10.12
C ALA A 113 -3.56 -3.97 11.56
N GLY A 114 -4.26 -3.24 12.43
CA GLY A 114 -4.48 -3.68 13.81
C GLY A 114 -5.26 -4.99 13.91
N ASN A 115 -6.23 -5.20 13.03
CA ASN A 115 -6.98 -6.46 12.99
C ASN A 115 -6.10 -7.62 12.51
N VAL A 116 -5.24 -7.38 11.51
CA VAL A 116 -4.28 -8.37 11.01
C VAL A 116 -3.28 -8.74 12.10
N ILE A 117 -2.68 -7.75 12.77
CA ILE A 117 -1.70 -7.97 13.85
C ILE A 117 -2.30 -8.78 15.00
N LEU A 118 -3.59 -8.55 15.32
CA LEU A 118 -4.28 -9.31 16.39
C LEU A 118 -4.62 -10.74 15.97
N GLU A 119 -4.79 -11.02 14.69
CA GLU A 119 -5.13 -12.36 14.17
C GLU A 119 -3.90 -13.28 14.10
N TYR A 120 -2.75 -12.74 13.73
CA TYR A 120 -1.51 -13.50 13.54
C TYR A 120 -0.50 -13.21 14.65
N GLY A 121 0.13 -14.24 15.19
CA GLY A 121 1.01 -14.17 16.36
C GLY A 121 2.49 -14.06 16.02
N TYR A 122 2.89 -13.08 15.20
CA TYR A 122 4.30 -12.81 14.90
C TYR A 122 4.98 -12.01 16.01
N ASP A 123 6.27 -12.26 16.22
CA ASP A 123 7.09 -11.54 17.17
C ASP A 123 7.46 -10.14 16.64
N HIS A 124 7.68 -10.04 15.31
CA HIS A 124 8.11 -8.81 14.63
C HIS A 124 7.12 -8.37 13.55
N TRP A 125 6.60 -7.16 13.71
CA TRP A 125 5.65 -6.59 12.78
C TRP A 125 6.19 -5.34 12.07
N TYR A 126 6.12 -5.35 10.75
CA TYR A 126 6.37 -4.20 9.91
C TYR A 126 5.10 -3.77 9.19
N ILE A 127 4.96 -2.45 8.94
CA ILE A 127 3.89 -1.96 8.07
C ILE A 127 4.51 -1.31 6.84
N ALA A 128 3.97 -1.61 5.68
CA ALA A 128 4.40 -1.01 4.42
C ALA A 128 3.20 -0.51 3.61
N GLY A 129 3.47 0.34 2.65
CA GLY A 129 2.45 0.72 1.68
C GLY A 129 3.00 1.53 0.53
N HIS A 130 2.31 1.42 -0.59
CA HIS A 130 2.63 2.11 -1.83
C HIS A 130 1.76 3.35 -2.02
N SER A 131 2.36 4.46 -2.44
CA SER A 131 1.62 5.68 -2.84
C SER A 131 0.68 6.15 -1.72
N LEU A 132 -0.63 6.29 -1.97
CA LEU A 132 -1.61 6.63 -0.93
C LEU A 132 -1.66 5.57 0.19
N GLY A 133 -1.45 4.30 -0.13
CA GLY A 133 -1.36 3.23 0.87
C GLY A 133 -0.23 3.48 1.88
N GLY A 134 0.95 3.94 1.42
CA GLY A 134 2.04 4.31 2.32
C GLY A 134 1.69 5.51 3.21
N THR A 135 0.96 6.50 2.70
CA THR A 135 0.44 7.61 3.54
C THR A 135 -0.53 7.10 4.62
N CYS A 136 -1.38 6.11 4.29
CA CYS A 136 -2.28 5.46 5.24
C CYS A 136 -1.53 4.59 6.26
N ALA A 137 -0.53 3.83 5.82
CA ALA A 137 0.39 3.09 6.70
C ALA A 137 1.09 4.02 7.69
N GLY A 138 1.57 5.18 7.22
CA GLY A 138 2.15 6.21 8.08
C GLY A 138 1.16 6.80 9.08
N TYR A 139 -0.13 6.88 8.73
CA TYR A 139 -1.16 7.30 9.68
C TYR A 139 -1.36 6.26 10.78
N TYR A 140 -1.41 4.97 10.42
CA TYR A 140 -1.50 3.87 11.38
C TYR A 140 -0.28 3.84 12.29
N ALA A 141 0.92 3.83 11.73
CA ALA A 141 2.19 3.79 12.48
C ALA A 141 2.35 4.95 13.47
N ALA A 142 1.89 6.15 13.11
CA ALA A 142 1.89 7.30 14.01
C ALA A 142 0.94 7.16 15.20
N LYS A 143 -0.02 6.24 15.15
CA LYS A 143 -1.01 6.00 16.21
C LYS A 143 -0.71 4.75 17.04
N HIS A 144 0.00 3.81 16.47
CA HIS A 144 0.30 2.51 17.06
C HIS A 144 1.77 2.13 16.87
N PRO A 145 2.73 3.02 17.24
CA PRO A 145 4.15 2.72 17.10
C PRO A 145 4.59 1.51 17.93
N GLU A 146 3.89 1.26 19.05
CA GLU A 146 4.15 0.14 19.96
C GLU A 146 3.89 -1.24 19.37
N GLN A 147 3.18 -1.31 18.25
CA GLN A 147 2.83 -2.57 17.56
C GLN A 147 3.78 -2.88 16.40
N LEU A 148 4.77 -2.02 16.15
CA LEU A 148 5.58 -2.08 14.93
C LEU A 148 7.07 -1.98 15.23
N ASP A 149 7.85 -2.81 14.55
CA ASP A 149 9.32 -2.74 14.54
C ASP A 149 9.84 -1.77 13.46
N GLY A 150 9.01 -1.38 12.50
CA GLY A 150 9.36 -0.40 11.48
C GLY A 150 8.27 -0.14 10.45
N ILE A 151 8.52 0.88 9.61
CA ILE A 151 7.63 1.27 8.51
C ILE A 151 8.39 1.40 7.20
N ILE A 152 7.79 0.92 6.10
CA ILE A 152 8.34 1.01 4.74
C ILE A 152 7.39 1.83 3.85
N LEU A 153 7.88 2.91 3.29
CA LEU A 153 7.12 3.83 2.44
C LEU A 153 7.60 3.71 0.98
N LEU A 154 6.83 3.01 0.14
CA LEU A 154 7.14 2.83 -1.28
C LEU A 154 6.48 3.94 -2.10
N ALA A 155 7.31 4.76 -2.79
CA ALA A 155 6.84 5.91 -3.56
C ALA A 155 5.84 6.78 -2.79
N SER A 156 6.11 7.02 -1.50
CA SER A 156 5.18 7.62 -0.55
C SER A 156 5.87 8.49 0.50
N TYR A 157 5.06 9.14 1.32
CA TYR A 157 5.48 9.93 2.49
C TYR A 157 4.38 9.86 3.55
N THR A 158 4.73 10.09 4.82
CA THR A 158 3.75 10.23 5.90
C THR A 158 3.42 11.70 6.20
N THR A 159 2.13 12.00 6.37
CA THR A 159 1.67 13.35 6.76
C THR A 159 1.59 13.52 8.29
N LYS A 160 1.84 12.46 9.04
CA LYS A 160 1.86 12.44 10.51
C LYS A 160 3.30 12.26 10.99
N ASN A 161 3.63 12.91 12.10
CA ASN A 161 4.91 12.65 12.77
C ASN A 161 4.90 11.22 13.30
N LEU A 162 5.89 10.45 12.90
CA LEU A 162 6.16 9.11 13.46
C LEU A 162 6.87 9.26 14.81
N ASP A 163 6.85 8.21 15.60
CA ASP A 163 7.69 8.09 16.78
C ASP A 163 9.18 8.13 16.37
N GLU A 164 10.01 8.83 17.13
CA GLU A 164 11.44 9.00 16.82
C GLU A 164 12.23 7.69 16.91
N ASN A 165 11.70 6.69 17.63
CA ASN A 165 12.31 5.37 17.78
C ASN A 165 11.78 4.36 16.76
N LEU A 166 10.75 4.70 15.96
CA LEU A 166 10.23 3.80 14.92
C LEU A 166 11.11 3.91 13.66
N PRO A 167 11.90 2.87 13.34
CA PRO A 167 12.69 2.85 12.12
C PRO A 167 11.82 3.04 10.87
N ALA A 168 12.32 3.80 9.90
CA ALA A 168 11.60 4.05 8.66
C ALA A 168 12.50 3.87 7.44
N LEU A 169 12.00 3.18 6.43
CA LEU A 169 12.62 3.03 5.11
C LEU A 169 11.75 3.71 4.06
N LEU A 170 12.35 4.59 3.27
CA LEU A 170 11.70 5.25 2.14
C LEU A 170 12.33 4.77 0.85
N VAL A 171 11.51 4.24 -0.07
CA VAL A 171 11.98 3.70 -1.36
C VAL A 171 11.17 4.32 -2.48
N TYR A 172 11.82 4.82 -3.53
CA TYR A 172 11.15 5.30 -4.74
C TYR A 172 12.03 5.14 -5.98
N GLY A 173 11.40 5.11 -7.15
CA GLY A 173 12.12 5.03 -8.43
C GLY A 173 12.64 6.40 -8.88
N SER A 174 13.84 6.46 -9.47
CA SER A 174 14.43 7.71 -10.00
C SER A 174 13.58 8.34 -11.12
N ASN A 175 12.80 7.52 -11.83
CA ASN A 175 11.92 7.91 -12.91
C ASN A 175 10.44 8.01 -12.47
N ASP A 176 10.17 8.05 -11.17
CA ASP A 176 8.80 8.21 -10.64
C ASP A 176 8.22 9.57 -11.03
N GLY A 177 7.19 9.56 -11.89
CA GLY A 177 6.48 10.74 -12.36
C GLY A 177 5.22 11.11 -11.55
N VAL A 178 4.83 10.27 -10.58
CA VAL A 178 3.61 10.41 -9.77
C VAL A 178 3.90 10.96 -8.38
N LEU A 179 4.98 10.51 -7.74
CA LEU A 179 5.41 10.98 -6.43
C LEU A 179 5.71 12.48 -6.47
N SER A 180 4.96 13.27 -5.72
CA SER A 180 5.24 14.70 -5.62
C SER A 180 6.48 14.95 -4.77
N MET A 181 7.64 15.13 -5.39
CA MET A 181 8.90 15.43 -4.69
C MET A 181 8.81 16.67 -3.80
N LYS A 182 8.00 17.65 -4.17
CA LYS A 182 7.71 18.81 -3.31
C LYS A 182 7.04 18.40 -1.99
N ARG A 183 6.07 17.48 -2.03
CA ARG A 183 5.41 16.95 -0.83
C ARG A 183 6.33 15.99 -0.08
N TYR A 184 7.00 15.11 -0.79
CA TYR A 184 7.97 14.19 -0.23
C TYR A 184 8.99 14.93 0.64
N THR A 185 9.73 15.89 0.08
CA THR A 185 10.70 16.69 0.81
C THR A 185 10.07 17.48 1.99
N LYS A 186 8.86 18.03 1.78
CA LYS A 186 8.14 18.72 2.85
C LYS A 186 7.86 17.82 4.07
N TYR A 187 7.57 16.55 3.84
CA TYR A 187 7.14 15.61 4.87
C TYR A 187 8.26 14.69 5.39
N LEU A 188 9.48 14.75 4.83
CA LEU A 188 10.64 14.02 5.38
C LEU A 188 10.86 14.28 6.86
N LYS A 189 10.59 15.47 7.35
CA LYS A 189 10.67 15.83 8.77
C LYS A 189 9.71 15.06 9.68
N ASN A 190 8.75 14.33 9.12
CA ASN A 190 7.77 13.56 9.87
C ASN A 190 8.25 12.13 10.18
N VAL A 191 9.33 11.68 9.55
CA VAL A 191 10.00 10.41 9.86
C VAL A 191 11.15 10.66 10.83
N CYS A 192 11.63 9.61 11.52
CA CYS A 192 12.76 9.73 12.44
C CYS A 192 14.02 10.23 11.70
N SER A 193 14.94 10.82 12.45
CA SER A 193 16.20 11.36 11.90
C SER A 193 17.14 10.27 11.38
N ALA A 194 16.94 9.02 11.80
CA ALA A 194 17.67 7.83 11.35
C ALA A 194 16.98 7.07 10.21
N ALA A 195 15.98 7.68 9.56
CA ALA A 195 15.29 7.03 8.45
C ALA A 195 16.25 6.77 7.28
N SER A 196 16.16 5.57 6.71
CA SER A 196 16.90 5.18 5.51
C SER A 196 16.15 5.57 4.25
N GLU A 197 16.85 6.06 3.25
CA GLU A 197 16.29 6.36 1.93
C GLU A 197 17.00 5.54 0.86
N HIS A 198 16.25 4.93 -0.04
CA HIS A 198 16.80 4.22 -1.19
C HIS A 198 16.11 4.65 -2.48
N VAL A 199 16.89 5.04 -3.49
CA VAL A 199 16.42 5.43 -4.82
C VAL A 199 16.76 4.35 -5.82
N ILE A 200 15.74 3.65 -6.32
CA ILE A 200 15.89 2.62 -7.35
C ILE A 200 16.18 3.30 -8.68
N GLN A 201 17.39 3.16 -9.17
CA GLN A 201 17.81 3.80 -10.43
C GLN A 201 17.09 3.18 -11.63
N GLY A 202 16.49 4.03 -12.46
CA GLY A 202 15.68 3.59 -13.60
C GLY A 202 14.28 3.03 -13.23
N GLY A 203 13.97 2.91 -11.96
CA GLY A 203 12.63 2.50 -11.50
C GLY A 203 11.60 3.62 -11.60
N ASN A 204 10.32 3.28 -11.55
CA ASN A 204 9.22 4.23 -11.58
C ASN A 204 8.14 3.95 -10.52
N HIS A 205 7.02 4.70 -10.54
CA HIS A 205 5.95 4.57 -9.56
C HIS A 205 5.20 3.25 -9.69
N CYS A 206 4.77 2.90 -10.91
CA CYS A 206 3.83 1.80 -11.10
C CYS A 206 4.47 0.42 -10.96
N GLN A 207 5.79 0.27 -11.10
CA GLN A 207 6.48 -1.02 -11.02
C GLN A 207 6.65 -1.56 -9.59
N PHE A 208 6.13 -0.90 -8.55
CA PHE A 208 5.92 -1.52 -7.24
C PHE A 208 4.76 -2.53 -7.22
N GLY A 209 3.95 -2.57 -8.29
CA GLY A 209 2.90 -3.56 -8.53
C GLY A 209 2.86 -3.97 -10.00
N SER A 210 2.09 -5.04 -10.30
CA SER A 210 1.92 -5.60 -11.65
C SER A 210 0.53 -5.27 -12.18
N TYR A 211 0.34 -3.98 -12.61
CA TYR A 211 -0.92 -3.44 -13.12
C TYR A 211 -0.75 -2.58 -14.40
N GLY A 212 0.42 -2.70 -15.02
CA GLY A 212 0.75 -1.94 -16.20
C GLY A 212 1.15 -0.49 -15.93
N PHE A 213 1.16 0.33 -16.96
CA PHE A 213 1.62 1.71 -16.88
C PHE A 213 0.56 2.65 -16.27
N GLN A 214 0.95 3.37 -15.24
CA GLN A 214 0.08 4.38 -14.62
C GLN A 214 0.17 5.71 -15.36
N LYS A 215 -0.98 6.32 -15.64
CA LYS A 215 -1.04 7.63 -16.31
C LYS A 215 -0.31 8.70 -15.48
N GLY A 216 0.62 9.38 -16.11
CA GLY A 216 1.42 10.44 -15.51
C GLY A 216 2.73 9.97 -14.90
N ASP A 217 2.98 8.64 -14.90
CA ASP A 217 4.25 8.10 -14.43
C ASP A 217 5.37 8.27 -15.44
N GLY A 218 6.63 8.19 -14.97
CA GLY A 218 7.82 8.16 -15.82
C GLY A 218 8.03 6.79 -16.44
N LYS A 219 8.77 6.75 -17.55
CA LYS A 219 9.15 5.49 -18.19
C LYS A 219 10.29 4.84 -17.41
N ALA A 220 10.06 3.62 -16.93
CA ALA A 220 11.13 2.85 -16.31
C ALA A 220 12.21 2.44 -17.32
N GLU A 221 13.44 2.31 -16.84
CA GLU A 221 14.62 1.82 -17.58
C GLU A 221 14.99 0.39 -17.16
N ILE A 222 14.37 -0.11 -16.10
CA ILE A 222 14.48 -1.46 -15.59
C ILE A 222 13.14 -2.18 -15.71
N THR A 223 13.15 -3.51 -15.60
CA THR A 223 11.94 -4.32 -15.62
C THR A 223 11.18 -4.26 -14.28
N PRO A 224 9.87 -4.56 -14.24
CA PRO A 224 9.13 -4.68 -12.98
C PRO A 224 9.74 -5.70 -12.02
N GLN A 225 10.26 -6.81 -12.55
CA GLN A 225 10.91 -7.83 -11.75
C GLN A 225 12.18 -7.31 -11.08
N GLU A 226 13.05 -6.61 -11.81
CA GLU A 226 14.27 -6.00 -11.25
C GLU A 226 13.92 -4.98 -10.15
N GLN A 227 12.87 -4.16 -10.34
CA GLN A 227 12.43 -3.23 -9.31
C GLN A 227 11.92 -3.94 -8.06
N ILE A 228 11.13 -5.00 -8.20
CA ILE A 228 10.62 -5.81 -7.09
C ILE A 228 11.78 -6.47 -6.34
N GLU A 229 12.72 -7.11 -7.05
CA GLU A 229 13.88 -7.78 -6.46
C GLU A 229 14.74 -6.81 -5.67
N GLU A 230 15.03 -5.62 -6.22
CA GLU A 230 15.78 -4.58 -5.51
C GLU A 230 15.03 -4.07 -4.29
N THR A 231 13.71 -3.86 -4.40
CA THR A 231 12.86 -3.42 -3.28
C THR A 231 12.89 -4.44 -2.14
N VAL A 232 12.72 -5.73 -2.43
CA VAL A 232 12.76 -6.80 -1.43
C VAL A 232 14.14 -6.90 -0.77
N ARG A 233 15.22 -6.81 -1.55
CA ARG A 233 16.58 -6.82 -1.03
C ARG A 233 16.79 -5.69 0.00
N VAL A 234 16.41 -4.46 -0.35
CA VAL A 234 16.57 -3.30 0.52
C VAL A 234 15.71 -3.40 1.79
N ILE A 235 14.50 -3.94 1.68
CA ILE A 235 13.63 -4.20 2.84
C ILE A 235 14.27 -5.22 3.77
N ARG A 236 14.83 -6.31 3.25
CA ARG A 236 15.50 -7.33 4.07
C ARG A 236 16.73 -6.78 4.79
N GLU A 237 17.54 -5.98 4.11
CA GLU A 237 18.69 -5.29 4.69
C GLU A 237 18.20 -4.38 5.84
N PHE A 238 17.18 -3.56 5.61
CA PHE A 238 16.58 -2.69 6.61
C PHE A 238 16.04 -3.46 7.84
N ILE A 239 15.31 -4.55 7.62
CA ILE A 239 14.78 -5.39 8.69
C ILE A 239 15.95 -5.99 9.49
N SER A 240 16.96 -6.57 8.82
CA SER A 240 18.13 -7.18 9.48
C SER A 240 18.92 -6.18 10.34
N GLU A 241 19.00 -4.92 9.93
CA GLU A 241 19.69 -3.86 10.68
C GLU A 241 18.91 -3.36 11.89
N ASN A 242 17.58 -3.54 11.89
CA ASN A 242 16.68 -3.00 12.92
C ASN A 242 16.00 -4.10 13.76
N SER A 243 16.17 -5.39 13.45
CA SER A 243 15.72 -6.49 14.31
C SER A 243 16.56 -6.50 15.60
N ARG A 244 15.88 -6.37 16.73
CA ARG A 244 16.49 -6.36 18.07
C ARG A 244 16.25 -7.64 18.82
#